data_dff218c82974a074001fc95f662bfd7c
#
_entry.id   dff218c82974a074001fc95f662bfd7c
#
_cell.length_a   1.000
_cell.length_b   1.000
_cell.length_c   1.000
_cell.angle_alpha   90.00
_cell.angle_beta   90.00
_cell.angle_gamma   90.00
#
_symmetry.space_group_name_H-M   'P 1'
#
loop_
_entity.id
_entity.type
_entity.pdbx_description
1 polymer ?
#
loop_
_entity_poly.entity_id
_entity_poly.type
_entity_poly.pdbx_seq_one_letter_code
_entity_poly.pdbx_strand_id
1 'polypeptide(L)'
;MRYFYAMKKAWLILFLSLFLGKWHAQTVSPKDSSLAVFTVSASGGFMAPIGSLADRYNAAYLIGGDVRYKWTSNWLLGGSGHYFFGSAPKETALLSTVLPLIAADGSFPAVDVSFRGMAFQATLGKILPFKSLNPNTGLHLQIGAGYTEYHNRISVLSGFVPQLEGDYLRGYDRLSAGFVFSQSVGYTHFSNSKTINFFVHLEVMQLLVKSMRGYQFDLGAQESGHRLEWMLGVKAGWIIPFYPRNKYRHIEFRNP
;
A
#
# COMPACT_ATOMS: atom_id res chain seq x y z
N MET A 1 26.62 13.73 13.08
CA MET A 1 25.45 14.06 12.23
C MET A 1 25.73 14.25 10.73
N ARG A 2 26.85 14.79 10.31
CA ARG A 2 27.18 15.02 8.88
C ARG A 2 27.33 13.75 8.03
N TYR A 3 27.87 12.66 8.57
CA TYR A 3 28.07 11.38 7.84
C TYR A 3 26.76 10.64 7.51
N PHE A 4 25.74 10.75 8.34
CA PHE A 4 24.43 10.13 8.11
C PHE A 4 23.65 10.79 6.97
N TYR A 5 23.85 12.09 6.78
CA TYR A 5 23.22 12.85 5.69
C TYR A 5 23.88 12.58 4.33
N ALA A 6 25.21 12.38 4.32
CA ALA A 6 25.98 12.02 3.13
C ALA A 6 25.62 10.61 2.63
N MET A 7 25.47 9.65 3.56
CA MET A 7 25.06 8.28 3.23
C MET A 7 23.65 8.21 2.62
N LYS A 8 22.68 8.95 3.16
CA LYS A 8 21.31 9.03 2.58
C LYS A 8 21.31 9.62 1.16
N LYS A 9 22.13 10.64 0.90
CA LYS A 9 22.27 11.20 -0.46
C LYS A 9 22.96 10.23 -1.41
N ALA A 10 23.96 9.48 -0.99
CA ALA A 10 24.66 8.49 -1.81
C ALA A 10 23.71 7.34 -2.20
N TRP A 11 22.88 6.86 -1.29
CA TRP A 11 21.86 5.83 -1.59
C TRP A 11 20.77 6.34 -2.54
N LEU A 12 20.36 7.59 -2.41
CA LEU A 12 19.38 8.20 -3.33
C LEU A 12 19.95 8.37 -4.74
N ILE A 13 21.22 8.78 -4.85
CA ILE A 13 21.92 8.93 -6.14
C ILE A 13 22.18 7.55 -6.77
N LEU A 14 22.55 6.54 -5.99
CA LEU A 14 22.71 5.17 -6.48
C LEU A 14 21.39 4.58 -6.96
N PHE A 15 20.29 4.85 -6.27
CA PHE A 15 18.94 4.44 -6.68
C PHE A 15 18.50 5.16 -7.96
N LEU A 16 18.80 6.46 -8.08
CA LEU A 16 18.47 7.26 -9.26
C LEU A 16 19.32 6.90 -10.47
N SER A 17 20.61 6.53 -10.28
CA SER A 17 21.50 6.12 -11.36
C SER A 17 21.15 4.77 -11.97
N LEU A 18 20.51 3.88 -11.22
CA LEU A 18 19.95 2.61 -11.74
C LEU A 18 18.79 2.85 -12.73
N PHE A 19 18.13 4.00 -12.68
CA PHE A 19 17.05 4.38 -13.58
C PHE A 19 17.51 5.17 -14.81
N LEU A 20 18.74 5.71 -14.84
CA LEU A 20 19.26 6.51 -15.94
C LEU A 20 19.92 5.70 -17.07
N GLY A 21 19.88 4.37 -17.00
CA GLY A 21 20.25 3.52 -18.13
C GLY A 21 19.43 3.88 -19.36
N LYS A 22 20.07 4.17 -20.50
CA LYS A 22 19.42 4.49 -21.78
C LYS A 22 18.46 3.36 -22.19
N TRP A 23 17.19 3.48 -21.84
CA TRP A 23 16.11 2.57 -22.23
C TRP A 23 15.69 2.89 -23.66
N HIS A 24 16.27 2.20 -24.63
CA HIS A 24 15.80 2.31 -26.01
C HIS A 24 14.50 1.53 -26.14
N ALA A 25 13.42 2.24 -26.44
CA ALA A 25 12.09 1.65 -26.67
C ALA A 25 12.15 0.67 -27.85
N GLN A 26 11.71 -0.57 -27.61
CA GLN A 26 11.71 -1.63 -28.62
C GLN A 26 10.36 -1.74 -29.34
N THR A 27 10.45 -2.12 -30.61
CA THR A 27 9.37 -2.18 -31.60
C THR A 27 8.52 -3.45 -31.55
N VAL A 28 8.43 -4.18 -30.43
CA VAL A 28 7.46 -5.28 -30.30
C VAL A 28 6.10 -4.67 -30.02
N SER A 29 5.14 -4.90 -30.90
CA SER A 29 3.77 -4.42 -30.73
C SER A 29 3.05 -5.24 -29.66
N PRO A 30 2.51 -4.61 -28.59
CA PRO A 30 1.67 -5.31 -27.60
C PRO A 30 0.35 -5.80 -28.18
N LYS A 31 0.02 -5.41 -29.43
CA LYS A 31 -1.27 -5.68 -30.06
C LYS A 31 -1.47 -7.14 -30.42
N ASP A 32 -0.39 -7.83 -30.83
CA ASP A 32 -0.50 -9.13 -31.48
C ASP A 32 -0.06 -10.31 -30.61
N SER A 33 0.61 -10.04 -29.49
CA SER A 33 1.08 -11.10 -28.59
C SER A 33 1.13 -10.68 -27.13
N SER A 34 0.98 -11.66 -26.24
CA SER A 34 1.24 -11.47 -24.81
C SER A 34 2.73 -11.32 -24.57
N LEU A 35 3.11 -10.23 -23.91
CA LEU A 35 4.51 -9.88 -23.65
C LEU A 35 4.88 -10.16 -22.19
N ALA A 36 6.12 -10.64 -22.01
CA ALA A 36 6.75 -10.61 -20.69
C ALA A 36 7.19 -9.18 -20.39
N VAL A 37 6.85 -8.68 -19.21
CA VAL A 37 7.12 -7.29 -18.84
C VAL A 37 7.30 -7.15 -17.34
N PHE A 38 8.31 -6.38 -16.95
CA PHE A 38 8.47 -5.91 -15.59
C PHE A 38 7.69 -4.60 -15.44
N THR A 39 6.89 -4.49 -14.37
CA THR A 39 6.03 -3.33 -14.15
C THR A 39 6.29 -2.72 -12.79
N VAL A 40 6.31 -1.41 -12.74
CA VAL A 40 6.24 -0.61 -11.52
C VAL A 40 4.97 0.22 -11.59
N SER A 41 4.20 0.26 -10.54
CA SER A 41 2.99 1.08 -10.51
C SER A 41 2.89 1.91 -9.25
N ALA A 42 2.33 3.12 -9.40
CA ALA A 42 1.85 3.93 -8.31
C ALA A 42 0.34 3.80 -8.22
N SER A 43 -0.19 3.67 -7.02
CA SER A 43 -1.61 3.45 -6.80
C SER A 43 -2.15 4.27 -5.65
N GLY A 44 -3.43 4.57 -5.75
CA GLY A 44 -4.22 5.18 -4.71
C GLY A 44 -5.60 4.54 -4.64
N GLY A 45 -6.27 4.70 -3.52
CA GLY A 45 -7.58 4.10 -3.34
C GLY A 45 -8.25 4.47 -2.03
N PHE A 46 -9.35 3.80 -1.81
CA PHE A 46 -10.21 4.00 -0.66
C PHE A 46 -10.62 2.64 -0.12
N MET A 47 -10.47 2.44 1.20
CA MET A 47 -10.78 1.20 1.90
C MET A 47 -11.77 1.48 3.03
N ALA A 48 -12.91 0.80 3.01
CA ALA A 48 -13.90 0.84 4.07
C ALA A 48 -13.72 -0.37 5.00
N PRO A 49 -13.60 -0.18 6.32
CA PRO A 49 -13.60 -1.29 7.27
C PRO A 49 -14.99 -1.93 7.33
N ILE A 50 -15.01 -3.24 7.62
CA ILE A 50 -16.23 -4.04 7.74
C ILE A 50 -16.21 -4.79 9.08
N GLY A 51 -17.39 -5.06 9.66
CA GLY A 51 -17.53 -5.76 10.94
C GLY A 51 -16.94 -4.96 12.10
N SER A 52 -16.28 -5.62 13.02
CA SER A 52 -15.75 -5.02 14.25
C SER A 52 -14.75 -3.88 14.01
N LEU A 53 -14.05 -3.88 12.87
CA LEU A 53 -13.17 -2.78 12.50
C LEU A 53 -13.97 -1.52 12.13
N ALA A 54 -15.17 -1.69 11.55
CA ALA A 54 -16.06 -0.58 11.19
C ALA A 54 -16.67 0.12 12.42
N ASP A 55 -16.75 -0.57 13.55
CA ASP A 55 -17.19 0.03 14.81
C ASP A 55 -16.13 0.98 15.38
N ARG A 56 -14.86 0.71 15.08
CA ARG A 56 -13.69 1.44 15.61
C ARG A 56 -13.18 2.54 14.68
N TYR A 57 -13.23 2.32 13.36
CA TYR A 57 -12.63 3.19 12.38
C TYR A 57 -13.59 3.59 11.27
N ASN A 58 -13.36 4.79 10.75
CA ASN A 58 -13.94 5.24 9.50
C ASN A 58 -13.15 4.68 8.32
N ALA A 59 -13.66 4.93 7.12
CA ALA A 59 -12.94 4.57 5.92
C ALA A 59 -11.59 5.32 5.81
N ALA A 60 -10.63 4.65 5.19
CA ALA A 60 -9.27 5.14 5.01
C ALA A 60 -8.93 5.27 3.53
N TYR A 61 -8.13 6.27 3.20
CA TYR A 61 -7.45 6.35 1.92
C TYR A 61 -6.19 5.49 1.96
N LEU A 62 -5.77 5.01 0.80
CA LEU A 62 -4.49 4.34 0.64
C LEU A 62 -3.69 4.98 -0.49
N ILE A 63 -2.39 5.02 -0.32
CA ILE A 63 -1.42 5.34 -1.36
C ILE A 63 -0.31 4.30 -1.32
N GLY A 64 0.29 4.00 -2.45
CA GLY A 64 1.38 3.03 -2.49
C GLY A 64 1.83 2.69 -3.88
N GLY A 65 2.45 1.52 -4.00
CA GLY A 65 2.91 1.03 -5.27
C GLY A 65 3.11 -0.47 -5.29
N ASP A 66 3.27 -0.95 -6.49
CA ASP A 66 3.46 -2.36 -6.77
C ASP A 66 4.63 -2.55 -7.74
N VAL A 67 5.36 -3.63 -7.54
CA VAL A 67 6.41 -4.08 -8.45
C VAL A 67 6.09 -5.50 -8.85
N ARG A 68 5.88 -5.76 -10.14
CA ARG A 68 5.44 -7.06 -10.63
C ARG A 68 6.19 -7.47 -11.89
N TYR A 69 6.39 -8.76 -12.03
CA TYR A 69 6.80 -9.39 -13.27
C TYR A 69 5.61 -10.11 -13.88
N LYS A 70 5.27 -9.78 -15.12
CA LYS A 70 4.22 -10.42 -15.92
C LYS A 70 4.89 -11.35 -16.94
N TRP A 71 4.50 -12.62 -16.94
CA TRP A 71 4.90 -13.58 -17.97
C TRP A 71 4.04 -13.49 -19.24
N THR A 72 4.51 -14.10 -20.31
CA THR A 72 3.76 -14.25 -21.56
C THR A 72 2.45 -15.04 -21.37
N SER A 73 2.35 -15.87 -20.37
CA SER A 73 1.14 -16.58 -19.95
C SER A 73 0.14 -15.72 -19.18
N ASN A 74 0.40 -14.41 -19.05
CA ASN A 74 -0.41 -13.44 -18.28
C ASN A 74 -0.50 -13.71 -16.77
N TRP A 75 0.34 -14.55 -16.22
CA TRP A 75 0.57 -14.60 -14.79
C TRP A 75 1.44 -13.41 -14.35
N LEU A 76 1.17 -12.91 -13.16
CA LEU A 76 1.92 -11.83 -12.53
C LEU A 76 2.38 -12.29 -11.15
N LEU A 77 3.64 -12.03 -10.81
CA LEU A 77 4.18 -12.22 -9.47
C LEU A 77 4.91 -10.95 -9.07
N GLY A 78 4.76 -10.54 -7.82
CA GLY A 78 5.44 -9.35 -7.36
C GLY A 78 5.20 -9.03 -5.90
N GLY A 79 5.43 -7.77 -5.56
CA GLY A 79 5.20 -7.22 -4.23
C GLY A 79 4.47 -5.89 -4.31
N SER A 80 3.75 -5.57 -3.25
CA SER A 80 3.08 -4.30 -3.06
C SER A 80 3.37 -3.72 -1.69
N GLY A 81 3.39 -2.39 -1.61
CA GLY A 81 3.51 -1.66 -0.36
C GLY A 81 2.51 -0.50 -0.36
N HIS A 82 1.68 -0.42 0.67
CA HIS A 82 0.64 0.58 0.80
C HIS A 82 0.67 1.23 2.18
N TYR A 83 0.43 2.52 2.19
CA TYR A 83 0.23 3.31 3.40
C TYR A 83 -1.23 3.75 3.48
N PHE A 84 -1.84 3.55 4.65
CA PHE A 84 -3.22 3.92 4.94
C PHE A 84 -3.26 5.18 5.80
N PHE A 85 -4.22 6.04 5.51
CA PHE A 85 -4.49 7.21 6.32
C PHE A 85 -5.99 7.51 6.33
N GLY A 86 -6.50 7.81 7.50
CA GLY A 86 -7.93 8.06 7.71
C GLY A 86 -8.18 9.13 8.76
N SER A 87 -9.43 9.50 8.87
CA SER A 87 -9.92 10.42 9.89
C SER A 87 -9.86 9.80 11.30
N ALA A 88 -10.30 10.57 12.28
CA ALA A 88 -10.40 10.15 13.66
C ALA A 88 -11.14 8.81 13.81
N PRO A 89 -10.71 7.93 14.74
CA PRO A 89 -11.47 6.75 15.10
C PRO A 89 -12.85 7.15 15.61
N LYS A 90 -13.82 6.26 15.44
CA LYS A 90 -15.19 6.43 15.95
C LYS A 90 -15.26 6.34 17.46
N GLU A 91 -14.29 5.69 18.08
CA GLU A 91 -14.22 5.54 19.53
C GLU A 91 -13.85 6.86 20.19
N THR A 92 -14.85 7.59 20.65
CA THR A 92 -14.69 8.86 21.38
C THR A 92 -14.06 8.65 22.77
N ALA A 93 -14.09 7.42 23.29
CA ALA A 93 -13.59 7.07 24.62
C ALA A 93 -12.07 6.90 24.68
N LEU A 94 -11.34 6.94 23.56
CA LEU A 94 -9.90 6.68 23.50
C LEU A 94 -9.09 7.54 24.50
N LEU A 95 -9.47 8.79 24.69
CA LEU A 95 -8.83 9.71 25.62
C LEU A 95 -9.68 9.99 26.88
N SER A 96 -10.78 9.25 27.09
CA SER A 96 -11.72 9.50 28.20
C SER A 96 -11.07 9.36 29.58
N THR A 97 -10.06 8.51 29.72
CA THR A 97 -9.34 8.29 30.98
C THR A 97 -8.41 9.44 31.36
N VAL A 98 -8.12 10.35 30.43
CA VAL A 98 -7.26 11.54 30.65
C VAL A 98 -8.01 12.84 30.51
N LEU A 99 -9.33 12.79 30.30
CA LEU A 99 -10.16 14.00 30.22
C LEU A 99 -10.52 14.55 31.63
N PRO A 100 -10.55 15.87 31.83
CA PRO A 100 -10.17 16.90 30.85
C PRO A 100 -8.65 16.96 30.63
N LEU A 101 -8.24 17.00 29.34
CA LEU A 101 -6.83 17.22 29.03
C LEU A 101 -6.46 18.65 29.40
N ILE A 102 -5.41 18.80 30.19
CA ILE A 102 -4.87 20.09 30.62
C ILE A 102 -3.41 20.13 30.21
N ALA A 103 -3.04 21.14 29.44
CA ALA A 103 -1.67 21.41 29.10
C ALA A 103 -0.86 21.91 30.30
N ALA A 104 0.46 21.84 30.25
CA ALA A 104 1.34 22.26 31.33
C ALA A 104 1.19 23.75 31.71
N ASP A 105 0.67 24.57 30.82
CA ASP A 105 0.37 25.98 31.04
C ASP A 105 -1.05 26.23 31.58
N GLY A 106 -1.81 25.17 31.89
CA GLY A 106 -3.18 25.23 32.38
C GLY A 106 -4.24 25.44 31.30
N SER A 107 -3.86 25.51 30.02
CA SER A 107 -4.80 25.66 28.91
C SER A 107 -5.43 24.33 28.50
N PHE A 108 -6.53 24.36 27.74
CA PHE A 108 -7.13 23.18 27.11
C PHE A 108 -6.46 22.95 25.74
N PRO A 109 -5.70 21.86 25.55
CA PRO A 109 -5.01 21.60 24.31
C PRO A 109 -5.98 21.09 23.24
N ALA A 110 -5.73 21.47 21.98
CA ALA A 110 -6.38 20.83 20.85
C ALA A 110 -5.59 19.56 20.48
N VAL A 111 -6.27 18.41 20.44
CA VAL A 111 -5.68 17.11 20.12
C VAL A 111 -6.38 16.53 18.89
N ASP A 112 -5.59 16.14 17.90
CA ASP A 112 -6.04 15.40 16.71
C ASP A 112 -5.66 13.93 16.82
N VAL A 113 -6.62 13.06 16.51
CA VAL A 113 -6.42 11.62 16.45
C VAL A 113 -6.76 11.13 15.06
N SER A 114 -5.85 10.44 14.41
CA SER A 114 -6.05 9.97 13.05
C SER A 114 -5.55 8.54 12.87
N PHE A 115 -6.25 7.77 12.02
CA PHE A 115 -5.86 6.41 11.64
C PHE A 115 -4.64 6.42 10.71
N ARG A 116 -3.66 5.58 11.01
CA ARG A 116 -2.47 5.33 10.18
C ARG A 116 -2.16 3.86 10.13
N GLY A 117 -1.70 3.38 8.97
CA GLY A 117 -1.29 2.00 8.84
C GLY A 117 -0.43 1.78 7.61
N MET A 118 0.15 0.58 7.51
CA MET A 118 0.87 0.13 6.34
C MET A 118 0.65 -1.36 6.12
N ALA A 119 0.77 -1.78 4.85
CA ALA A 119 0.74 -3.18 4.47
C ALA A 119 1.81 -3.45 3.40
N PHE A 120 2.52 -4.55 3.57
CA PHE A 120 3.47 -5.08 2.59
C PHE A 120 3.06 -6.50 2.24
N GLN A 121 2.92 -6.81 0.95
CA GLN A 121 2.41 -8.09 0.51
C GLN A 121 3.22 -8.63 -0.68
N ALA A 122 3.43 -9.94 -0.72
CA ALA A 122 3.72 -10.66 -1.95
C ALA A 122 2.38 -10.89 -2.69
N THR A 123 2.38 -10.71 -4.00
CA THR A 123 1.15 -10.78 -4.81
C THR A 123 1.32 -11.75 -5.98
N LEU A 124 0.29 -12.55 -6.22
CA LEU A 124 0.16 -13.43 -7.38
C LEU A 124 -1.12 -13.08 -8.12
N GLY A 125 -1.04 -12.86 -9.43
CA GLY A 125 -2.19 -12.46 -10.24
C GLY A 125 -2.23 -13.13 -11.59
N LYS A 126 -3.38 -13.03 -12.24
CA LYS A 126 -3.63 -13.51 -13.59
C LYS A 126 -4.49 -12.51 -14.36
N ILE A 127 -4.04 -12.11 -15.54
CA ILE A 127 -4.86 -11.36 -16.47
C ILE A 127 -5.57 -12.33 -17.42
N LEU A 128 -6.88 -12.24 -17.47
CA LEU A 128 -7.73 -12.96 -18.41
C LEU A 128 -8.08 -12.00 -19.56
N PRO A 129 -7.43 -12.14 -20.73
CA PRO A 129 -7.59 -11.17 -21.81
C PRO A 129 -8.99 -11.22 -22.43
N PHE A 130 -9.51 -10.06 -22.82
CA PHE A 130 -10.70 -9.96 -23.63
C PHE A 130 -10.34 -10.17 -25.11
N LYS A 131 -11.10 -11.03 -25.82
CA LYS A 131 -10.83 -11.40 -27.22
C LYS A 131 -10.76 -10.22 -28.20
N SER A 132 -11.45 -9.13 -27.90
CA SER A 132 -11.53 -7.92 -28.75
C SER A 132 -10.44 -6.88 -28.48
N LEU A 133 -9.64 -7.09 -27.43
CA LEU A 133 -8.57 -6.18 -27.00
C LEU A 133 -7.20 -6.83 -27.19
N ASN A 134 -6.14 -6.07 -26.85
CA ASN A 134 -4.81 -6.65 -26.88
C ASN A 134 -4.67 -7.76 -25.82
N PRO A 135 -3.84 -8.81 -26.05
CA PRO A 135 -3.75 -9.99 -25.20
C PRO A 135 -3.14 -9.70 -23.81
N ASN A 136 -2.71 -8.47 -23.54
CA ASN A 136 -2.18 -8.04 -22.25
C ASN A 136 -3.22 -7.28 -21.41
N THR A 137 -4.40 -7.01 -21.96
CA THR A 137 -5.48 -6.22 -21.36
C THR A 137 -6.67 -7.11 -21.04
N GLY A 138 -7.25 -6.99 -19.85
CA GLY A 138 -8.41 -7.80 -19.48
C GLY A 138 -8.77 -7.76 -18.01
N LEU A 139 -9.56 -8.76 -17.61
CA LEU A 139 -9.93 -9.00 -16.21
C LEU A 139 -8.70 -9.46 -15.45
N HIS A 140 -8.36 -8.77 -14.37
CA HIS A 140 -7.25 -9.10 -13.50
C HIS A 140 -7.76 -9.67 -12.19
N LEU A 141 -7.36 -10.90 -11.90
CA LEU A 141 -7.57 -11.56 -10.62
C LEU A 141 -6.24 -11.60 -9.89
N GLN A 142 -6.24 -11.23 -8.61
CA GLN A 142 -5.02 -11.21 -7.80
C GLN A 142 -5.31 -11.63 -6.38
N ILE A 143 -4.36 -12.36 -5.79
CA ILE A 143 -4.26 -12.64 -4.37
C ILE A 143 -2.97 -12.05 -3.81
N GLY A 144 -2.97 -11.70 -2.55
CA GLY A 144 -1.79 -11.18 -1.86
C GLY A 144 -1.73 -11.68 -0.43
N ALA A 145 -0.52 -11.81 0.09
CA ALA A 145 -0.28 -12.21 1.46
C ALA A 145 0.94 -11.50 2.02
N GLY A 146 0.89 -11.09 3.29
CA GLY A 146 2.01 -10.36 3.87
C GLY A 146 1.77 -9.86 5.28
N TYR A 147 2.38 -8.74 5.59
CA TYR A 147 2.35 -8.10 6.89
C TYR A 147 1.61 -6.77 6.84
N THR A 148 0.88 -6.48 7.90
CA THR A 148 0.21 -5.19 8.10
C THR A 148 0.38 -4.71 9.52
N GLU A 149 0.42 -3.40 9.69
CA GLU A 149 0.30 -2.75 10.98
C GLU A 149 -0.52 -1.47 10.85
N TYR A 150 -1.21 -1.13 11.91
CA TYR A 150 -1.94 0.14 12.01
C TYR A 150 -2.01 0.61 13.47
N HIS A 151 -2.18 1.91 13.62
CA HIS A 151 -2.27 2.57 14.93
C HIS A 151 -3.05 3.89 14.84
N ASN A 152 -3.42 4.41 15.98
CA ASN A 152 -3.93 5.77 16.11
C ASN A 152 -2.76 6.74 16.28
N ARG A 153 -2.61 7.67 15.34
CA ARG A 153 -1.69 8.78 15.50
C ARG A 153 -2.39 9.88 16.30
N ILE A 154 -1.86 10.18 17.47
CA ILE A 154 -2.31 11.26 18.35
C ILE A 154 -1.34 12.42 18.18
N SER A 155 -1.85 13.61 17.87
CA SER A 155 -1.06 14.82 17.67
C SER A 155 -1.62 15.96 18.50
N VAL A 156 -0.84 16.51 19.39
CA VAL A 156 -1.18 17.72 20.16
C VAL A 156 -0.92 18.93 19.26
N LEU A 157 -1.96 19.67 18.94
CA LEU A 157 -1.90 20.83 18.05
C LEU A 157 -1.55 22.13 18.79
N SER A 158 -1.88 22.20 20.09
CA SER A 158 -1.57 23.37 20.93
C SER A 158 -1.29 22.95 22.37
N GLY A 159 -0.33 23.61 23.01
CA GLY A 159 0.09 23.31 24.38
C GLY A 159 1.00 22.08 24.47
N PHE A 160 1.53 21.85 25.65
CA PHE A 160 2.32 20.66 25.99
C PHE A 160 1.54 19.80 26.97
N VAL A 161 1.30 18.54 26.61
CA VAL A 161 0.49 17.58 27.39
C VAL A 161 1.39 16.41 27.80
N PRO A 162 1.95 16.39 29.02
CA PRO A 162 2.87 15.32 29.46
C PRO A 162 2.26 13.91 29.36
N GLN A 163 0.94 13.78 29.53
CA GLN A 163 0.22 12.51 29.46
C GLN A 163 0.15 11.93 28.03
N LEU A 164 0.44 12.73 27.01
CA LEU A 164 0.46 12.32 25.60
C LEU A 164 1.87 12.37 25.00
N GLU A 165 2.89 12.24 25.84
CA GLU A 165 4.31 12.25 25.42
C GLU A 165 5.00 10.90 25.68
N GLY A 166 5.99 10.59 24.84
CA GLY A 166 6.90 9.46 25.02
C GLY A 166 6.20 8.11 25.18
N ASP A 167 6.52 7.41 26.26
CA ASP A 167 5.97 6.08 26.52
C ASP A 167 4.50 6.09 26.92
N TYR A 168 3.99 7.17 27.51
CA TYR A 168 2.58 7.32 27.82
C TYR A 168 1.71 7.33 26.56
N LEU A 169 2.16 8.00 25.50
CA LEU A 169 1.45 8.03 24.20
C LEU A 169 1.21 6.61 23.65
N ARG A 170 2.18 5.69 23.86
CA ARG A 170 2.06 4.29 23.42
C ARG A 170 0.92 3.54 24.09
N GLY A 171 0.47 3.97 25.25
CA GLY A 171 -0.67 3.39 25.96
C GLY A 171 -2.03 3.72 25.30
N TYR A 172 -2.09 4.70 24.38
CA TYR A 172 -3.29 5.16 23.72
C TYR A 172 -3.31 4.89 22.20
N ASP A 173 -2.16 4.57 21.58
CA ASP A 173 -2.04 4.48 20.13
C ASP A 173 -2.66 3.21 19.52
N ARG A 174 -2.99 2.20 20.35
CA ARG A 174 -3.60 0.93 19.95
C ARG A 174 -2.90 0.23 18.77
N LEU A 175 -1.57 0.26 18.77
CA LEU A 175 -0.79 -0.39 17.73
C LEU A 175 -1.18 -1.86 17.61
N SER A 176 -1.68 -2.23 16.45
CA SER A 176 -2.05 -3.58 16.06
C SER A 176 -1.25 -4.00 14.84
N ALA A 177 -0.76 -5.23 14.85
CA ALA A 177 0.02 -5.76 13.73
C ALA A 177 -0.22 -7.25 13.55
N GLY A 178 0.01 -7.72 12.32
CA GLY A 178 -0.17 -9.12 12.01
C GLY A 178 -0.11 -9.45 10.53
N PHE A 179 -0.75 -10.53 10.18
CA PHE A 179 -0.81 -11.04 8.82
C PHE A 179 -1.96 -10.40 8.06
N VAL A 180 -1.74 -10.10 6.78
CA VAL A 180 -2.77 -9.66 5.84
C VAL A 180 -2.85 -10.62 4.67
N PHE A 181 -4.08 -11.00 4.31
CA PHE A 181 -4.41 -11.69 3.08
C PHE A 181 -5.35 -10.81 2.27
N SER A 182 -5.09 -10.65 0.97
CA SER A 182 -5.94 -9.85 0.09
C SER A 182 -6.36 -10.62 -1.15
N GLN A 183 -7.54 -10.28 -1.64
CA GLN A 183 -8.12 -10.76 -2.88
C GLN A 183 -8.60 -9.55 -3.66
N SER A 184 -8.26 -9.48 -4.92
CA SER A 184 -8.75 -8.41 -5.77
C SER A 184 -9.18 -8.90 -7.14
N VAL A 185 -10.20 -8.25 -7.67
CA VAL A 185 -10.71 -8.43 -9.02
C VAL A 185 -10.86 -7.05 -9.66
N GLY A 186 -10.48 -6.94 -10.91
CA GLY A 186 -10.59 -5.65 -11.60
C GLY A 186 -10.15 -5.71 -13.04
N TYR A 187 -9.89 -4.56 -13.59
CA TYR A 187 -9.48 -4.37 -14.96
C TYR A 187 -8.06 -3.84 -15.03
N THR A 188 -7.24 -4.44 -15.88
CA THR A 188 -5.89 -3.94 -16.19
C THR A 188 -5.80 -3.66 -17.68
N HIS A 189 -5.36 -2.46 -18.00
CA HIS A 189 -5.17 -1.98 -19.36
C HIS A 189 -3.69 -1.77 -19.68
N PHE A 190 -3.23 -2.44 -20.74
CA PHE A 190 -1.92 -2.17 -21.37
C PHE A 190 -2.17 -1.59 -22.76
N SER A 191 -1.77 -0.34 -22.97
CA SER A 191 -1.93 0.34 -24.25
C SER A 191 -1.02 -0.20 -25.34
N ASN A 192 -1.51 -0.27 -26.56
CA ASN A 192 -0.70 -0.58 -27.74
C ASN A 192 0.40 0.49 -27.99
N SER A 193 0.15 1.73 -27.62
CA SER A 193 1.14 2.84 -27.68
C SER A 193 2.14 2.82 -26.53
N LYS A 194 1.98 1.90 -25.55
CA LYS A 194 2.82 1.77 -24.33
C LYS A 194 2.78 2.96 -23.36
N THR A 195 1.95 3.96 -23.64
CA THR A 195 1.92 5.22 -22.88
C THR A 195 0.90 5.20 -21.76
N ILE A 196 -0.32 4.71 -22.02
CA ILE A 196 -1.43 4.74 -21.08
C ILE A 196 -1.67 3.32 -20.57
N ASN A 197 -1.13 3.01 -19.40
CA ASN A 197 -1.32 1.71 -18.76
C ASN A 197 -1.82 1.93 -17.34
N PHE A 198 -2.94 1.32 -16.99
CA PHE A 198 -3.57 1.50 -15.70
C PHE A 198 -4.29 0.25 -15.24
N PHE A 199 -4.65 0.22 -13.98
CA PHE A 199 -5.56 -0.78 -13.43
C PHE A 199 -6.58 -0.13 -12.49
N VAL A 200 -7.73 -0.80 -12.36
CA VAL A 200 -8.76 -0.50 -11.37
C VAL A 200 -9.21 -1.81 -10.76
N HIS A 201 -9.08 -1.96 -9.45
CA HIS A 201 -9.41 -3.17 -8.72
C HIS A 201 -10.39 -2.91 -7.59
N LEU A 202 -11.35 -3.81 -7.41
CA LEU A 202 -12.05 -4.01 -6.15
C LEU A 202 -11.21 -4.97 -5.30
N GLU A 203 -10.93 -4.62 -4.06
CA GLU A 203 -10.03 -5.38 -3.19
C GLU A 203 -10.68 -5.63 -1.84
N VAL A 204 -10.58 -6.87 -1.37
CA VAL A 204 -10.94 -7.29 -0.02
C VAL A 204 -9.65 -7.65 0.71
N MET A 205 -9.44 -7.08 1.89
CA MET A 205 -8.32 -7.40 2.77
C MET A 205 -8.83 -8.04 4.06
N GLN A 206 -8.22 -9.15 4.44
CA GLN A 206 -8.44 -9.88 5.67
C GLN A 206 -7.19 -9.71 6.54
N LEU A 207 -7.36 -9.12 7.71
CA LEU A 207 -6.26 -8.80 8.61
C LEU A 207 -6.38 -9.67 9.87
N LEU A 208 -5.44 -10.59 10.04
CA LEU A 208 -5.31 -11.38 11.27
C LEU A 208 -4.27 -10.69 12.15
N VAL A 209 -4.73 -9.82 13.04
CA VAL A 209 -3.89 -8.93 13.83
C VAL A 209 -4.03 -9.18 15.32
N LYS A 210 -3.04 -8.73 16.07
CA LYS A 210 -3.08 -8.67 17.53
C LYS A 210 -2.57 -7.32 18.01
N SER A 211 -2.95 -6.94 19.22
CA SER A 211 -2.35 -5.77 19.88
C SER A 211 -0.87 -6.02 20.13
N MET A 212 -0.05 -5.03 19.77
CA MET A 212 1.39 -5.03 20.02
C MET A 212 1.76 -4.29 21.32
N ARG A 213 0.75 -3.74 22.01
CA ARG A 213 0.95 -3.03 23.28
C ARG A 213 0.68 -3.94 24.47
N GLY A 214 1.58 -3.91 25.44
CA GLY A 214 1.45 -4.69 26.67
C GLY A 214 0.33 -4.22 27.61
N TYR A 215 -0.08 -2.95 27.46
CA TYR A 215 -1.15 -2.33 28.22
C TYR A 215 -1.80 -1.21 27.41
N GLN A 216 -3.10 -1.05 27.54
CA GLN A 216 -3.88 0.03 26.95
C GLN A 216 -4.56 0.82 28.06
N PHE A 217 -4.25 2.09 28.16
CA PHE A 217 -4.72 2.93 29.27
C PHE A 217 -6.23 3.17 29.23
N ASP A 218 -6.79 3.27 28.05
CA ASP A 218 -8.23 3.48 27.85
C ASP A 218 -9.07 2.23 28.21
N LEU A 219 -8.51 1.04 28.05
CA LEU A 219 -9.17 -0.21 28.45
C LEU A 219 -8.82 -0.64 29.87
N GLY A 220 -7.79 -0.06 30.50
CA GLY A 220 -7.28 -0.47 31.80
C GLY A 220 -6.72 -1.91 31.81
N ALA A 221 -6.42 -2.49 30.65
CA ALA A 221 -6.00 -3.86 30.50
C ALA A 221 -5.13 -4.08 29.26
N GLN A 222 -4.50 -5.25 29.19
CA GLN A 222 -3.90 -5.74 27.96
C GLN A 222 -4.99 -6.31 27.05
N GLU A 223 -5.11 -5.81 25.82
CA GLU A 223 -5.97 -6.43 24.82
C GLU A 223 -5.27 -7.70 24.31
N SER A 224 -5.75 -8.87 24.73
CA SER A 224 -5.21 -10.17 24.38
C SER A 224 -6.02 -10.82 23.26
N GLY A 225 -5.34 -11.66 22.45
CA GLY A 225 -5.97 -12.44 21.39
C GLY A 225 -5.75 -11.88 19.99
N HIS A 226 -6.04 -12.75 19.01
CA HIS A 226 -6.00 -12.38 17.59
C HIS A 226 -7.39 -11.92 17.17
N ARG A 227 -7.43 -10.90 16.32
CA ARG A 227 -8.65 -10.38 15.72
C ARG A 227 -8.60 -10.59 14.22
N LEU A 228 -9.69 -11.08 13.66
CA LEU A 228 -9.89 -11.13 12.22
C LEU A 228 -10.71 -9.91 11.80
N GLU A 229 -10.10 -9.05 11.06
CA GLU A 229 -10.68 -7.78 10.62
C GLU A 229 -10.73 -7.73 9.10
N TRP A 230 -11.67 -6.97 8.55
CA TRP A 230 -11.95 -6.92 7.14
C TRP A 230 -11.97 -5.49 6.63
N MET A 231 -11.43 -5.29 5.43
CA MET A 231 -11.56 -4.04 4.69
C MET A 231 -11.96 -4.35 3.25
N LEU A 232 -12.87 -3.55 2.71
CA LEU A 232 -13.29 -3.60 1.31
C LEU A 232 -13.03 -2.24 0.67
N GLY A 233 -12.50 -2.22 -0.55
CA GLY A 233 -12.25 -0.95 -1.20
C GLY A 233 -11.96 -1.04 -2.68
N VAL A 234 -11.70 0.13 -3.24
CA VAL A 234 -11.33 0.31 -4.63
C VAL A 234 -9.92 0.90 -4.70
N LYS A 235 -9.10 0.31 -5.52
CA LYS A 235 -7.72 0.75 -5.79
C LYS A 235 -7.53 0.97 -7.29
N ALA A 236 -6.96 2.10 -7.66
CA ALA A 236 -6.57 2.39 -9.04
C ALA A 236 -5.11 2.80 -9.09
N GLY A 237 -4.43 2.51 -10.19
CA GLY A 237 -3.03 2.84 -10.32
C GLY A 237 -2.57 2.97 -11.77
N TRP A 238 -1.47 3.71 -11.91
CA TRP A 238 -0.77 3.87 -13.17
C TRP A 238 0.39 2.91 -13.24
N ILE A 239 0.53 2.22 -14.40
CA ILE A 239 1.55 1.20 -14.62
C ILE A 239 2.63 1.76 -15.55
N ILE A 240 3.89 1.61 -15.16
CA ILE A 240 5.06 1.87 -15.98
C ILE A 240 5.66 0.53 -16.38
N PRO A 241 5.50 0.10 -17.64
CA PRO A 241 6.01 -1.18 -18.12
C PRO A 241 7.47 -1.06 -18.59
N PHE A 242 8.30 -2.00 -18.18
CA PHE A 242 9.69 -2.15 -18.61
C PHE A 242 9.83 -3.45 -19.42
N TYR A 243 9.88 -3.32 -20.72
CA TYR A 243 9.96 -4.47 -21.62
C TYR A 243 11.41 -4.97 -21.74
N PRO A 244 11.66 -6.29 -21.63
CA PRO A 244 12.99 -6.85 -21.81
C PRO A 244 13.47 -6.64 -23.25
N ARG A 245 14.77 -6.45 -23.40
CA ARG A 245 15.42 -6.25 -24.70
C ARG A 245 15.45 -7.57 -25.48
N ASN A 246 14.72 -7.69 -26.58
CA ASN A 246 14.79 -8.88 -27.43
C ASN A 246 16.17 -8.97 -28.11
N LYS A 247 16.96 -9.99 -27.76
CA LYS A 247 18.27 -10.27 -28.36
C LYS A 247 18.20 -10.85 -29.81
N TYR A 248 17.01 -11.21 -30.28
CA TYR A 248 16.81 -11.92 -31.56
C TYR A 248 16.25 -10.98 -32.63
N ARG A 249 17.06 -10.05 -33.11
CA ARG A 249 16.74 -9.30 -34.32
C ARG A 249 17.99 -9.09 -35.18
N HIS A 250 18.56 -10.20 -35.71
CA HIS A 250 19.37 -10.21 -36.92
C HIS A 250 19.19 -11.57 -37.60
N ILE A 251 17.97 -11.79 -38.15
CA ILE A 251 17.86 -12.65 -39.33
C ILE A 251 17.67 -11.62 -40.45
N GLU A 252 18.77 -11.10 -40.98
CA GLU A 252 18.76 -10.51 -42.30
C GLU A 252 18.44 -11.64 -43.28
N PHE A 253 17.24 -11.64 -43.84
CA PHE A 253 16.99 -12.37 -45.08
C PHE A 253 17.83 -11.70 -46.17
N ARG A 254 19.01 -12.20 -46.40
CA ARG A 254 19.76 -11.95 -47.62
C ARG A 254 19.02 -12.68 -48.75
N ASN A 255 18.24 -11.94 -49.52
CA ASN A 255 17.69 -12.48 -50.76
C ASN A 255 18.87 -12.77 -51.71
N PRO A 256 18.81 -13.92 -52.48
CA PRO A 256 19.77 -14.31 -53.44
C PRO A 256 19.86 -13.37 -54.62
#